data_965c1e77f3ac3a9bbfff245c155b32aa
#
_entry.id   965c1e77f3ac3a9bbfff245c155b32aa
#
_cell.length_a   1.000
_cell.length_b   1.000
_cell.length_c   1.000
_cell.angle_alpha   90.00
_cell.angle_beta   90.00
_cell.angle_gamma   90.00
#
_symmetry.space_group_name_H-M   'P 1'
#
loop_
_entity.id
_entity.type
_entity.pdbx_description
1 polymer ?
#
loop_
_entity_poly.entity_id
_entity_poly.type
_entity_poly.pdbx_seq_one_letter_code
_entity_poly.pdbx_strand_id
1 'polypeptide(L)'
;MSESLSGKWALVTGASAGIGRATVLALVEAGAKVLATGRRKAELETLAKQCSAQAVEVIAGDLNDAAFVAELAARAGNVDIMVSNAGVLTYAPLMDMTFDETEEMFRTNVLASYRVTHAVAKAMMERRRGHIIVMTSIAAREVYRLGVIYCATKHALSAIARGLRIELQDYGIKVTEIAPGMVDTDIRATSNHPRVLEALKVRKFSPLTPQEVADAVVYAARAERNCCPDLVELRPLGSA
;
A
#
# COMPACT_ATOMS: atom_id res chain seq x y z
N MET A 1 -6.37 -21.47 13.01
CA MET A 1 -7.06 -21.49 11.67
C MET A 1 -7.13 -20.06 11.17
N SER A 2 -6.98 -19.78 9.89
CA SER A 2 -7.08 -18.40 9.36
C SER A 2 -8.55 -17.97 9.30
N GLU A 3 -8.85 -16.68 9.61
CA GLU A 3 -10.21 -16.14 9.49
C GLU A 3 -10.67 -16.08 8.03
N SER A 4 -11.95 -16.35 7.78
CA SER A 4 -12.58 -16.09 6.49
C SER A 4 -12.71 -14.58 6.29
N LEU A 5 -12.49 -14.09 5.06
CA LEU A 5 -12.78 -12.69 4.71
C LEU A 5 -14.22 -12.49 4.19
N SER A 6 -15.04 -13.54 4.20
CA SER A 6 -16.47 -13.43 3.83
C SER A 6 -17.18 -12.43 4.76
N GLY A 7 -17.89 -11.48 4.14
CA GLY A 7 -18.57 -10.40 4.86
C GLY A 7 -17.67 -9.27 5.37
N LYS A 8 -16.35 -9.36 5.20
CA LYS A 8 -15.42 -8.26 5.50
C LYS A 8 -15.44 -7.23 4.37
N TRP A 9 -15.25 -5.99 4.75
CA TRP A 9 -15.11 -4.88 3.79
C TRP A 9 -13.72 -4.29 3.90
N ALA A 10 -13.03 -4.14 2.75
CA ALA A 10 -11.67 -3.60 2.68
C ALA A 10 -11.61 -2.32 1.85
N LEU A 11 -10.80 -1.34 2.27
CA LEU A 11 -10.36 -0.21 1.45
C LEU A 11 -8.96 -0.51 0.91
N VAL A 12 -8.75 -0.33 -0.40
CA VAL A 12 -7.42 -0.43 -1.01
C VAL A 12 -7.09 0.86 -1.75
N THR A 13 -6.01 1.54 -1.34
CA THR A 13 -5.51 2.73 -2.03
C THR A 13 -4.48 2.37 -3.10
N GLY A 14 -4.39 3.18 -4.17
CA GLY A 14 -3.50 2.86 -5.30
C GLY A 14 -3.92 1.62 -6.08
N ALA A 15 -5.21 1.32 -6.10
CA ALA A 15 -5.79 0.08 -6.64
C ALA A 15 -5.79 -0.01 -8.18
N SER A 16 -5.44 1.06 -8.90
CA SER A 16 -5.53 1.10 -10.37
C SER A 16 -4.44 0.31 -11.10
N ALA A 17 -3.37 -0.14 -10.44
CA ALA A 17 -2.29 -0.94 -11.04
C ALA A 17 -1.45 -1.70 -10.01
N GLY A 18 -0.54 -2.51 -10.51
CA GLY A 18 0.53 -3.17 -9.74
C GLY A 18 0.01 -3.92 -8.51
N ILE A 19 0.68 -3.73 -7.38
CA ILE A 19 0.35 -4.39 -6.11
C ILE A 19 -1.08 -4.09 -5.66
N GLY A 20 -1.53 -2.82 -5.75
CA GLY A 20 -2.87 -2.45 -5.32
C GLY A 20 -3.96 -3.18 -6.10
N ARG A 21 -3.81 -3.29 -7.43
CA ARG A 21 -4.72 -4.04 -8.28
C ARG A 21 -4.74 -5.53 -7.94
N ALA A 22 -3.58 -6.15 -7.80
CA ALA A 22 -3.47 -7.55 -7.40
C ALA A 22 -4.09 -7.80 -6.02
N THR A 23 -3.88 -6.87 -5.07
CA THR A 23 -4.47 -6.91 -3.73
C THR A 23 -6.01 -6.90 -3.77
N VAL A 24 -6.62 -6.06 -4.62
CA VAL A 24 -8.08 -6.05 -4.78
C VAL A 24 -8.58 -7.41 -5.24
N LEU A 25 -7.96 -7.97 -6.29
CA LEU A 25 -8.34 -9.29 -6.83
C LEU A 25 -8.22 -10.40 -5.77
N ALA A 26 -7.09 -10.43 -5.06
CA ALA A 26 -6.83 -11.45 -4.03
C ALA A 26 -7.79 -11.32 -2.83
N LEU A 27 -8.13 -10.11 -2.40
CA LEU A 27 -9.10 -9.90 -1.33
C LEU A 27 -10.52 -10.31 -1.73
N VAL A 28 -10.93 -10.03 -2.99
CA VAL A 28 -12.22 -10.47 -3.53
C VAL A 28 -12.28 -12.00 -3.64
N GLU A 29 -11.23 -12.64 -4.14
CA GLU A 29 -11.12 -14.10 -4.19
C GLU A 29 -11.18 -14.72 -2.79
N ALA A 30 -10.62 -14.03 -1.78
CA ALA A 30 -10.71 -14.42 -0.38
C ALA A 30 -12.09 -14.18 0.27
N GLY A 31 -13.06 -13.59 -0.47
CA GLY A 31 -14.44 -13.37 -0.05
C GLY A 31 -14.76 -11.97 0.49
N ALA A 32 -13.82 -11.03 0.49
CA ALA A 32 -14.06 -9.66 0.94
C ALA A 32 -14.78 -8.82 -0.13
N LYS A 33 -15.54 -7.81 0.32
CA LYS A 33 -15.92 -6.67 -0.52
C LYS A 33 -14.81 -5.62 -0.48
N VAL A 34 -14.58 -4.90 -1.58
CA VAL A 34 -13.49 -3.93 -1.66
C VAL A 34 -13.97 -2.57 -2.16
N LEU A 35 -13.63 -1.50 -1.44
CA LEU A 35 -13.64 -0.13 -1.92
C LEU A 35 -12.25 0.16 -2.51
N ALA A 36 -12.16 0.26 -3.82
CA ALA A 36 -10.93 0.49 -4.55
C ALA A 36 -10.77 1.97 -4.91
N THR A 37 -9.64 2.60 -4.56
CA THR A 37 -9.39 4.00 -4.89
C THR A 37 -8.04 4.21 -5.56
N GLY A 38 -7.98 5.25 -6.40
CA GLY A 38 -6.82 5.70 -7.14
C GLY A 38 -7.19 6.82 -8.11
N ARG A 39 -6.19 7.41 -8.77
CA ARG A 39 -6.42 8.55 -9.69
C ARG A 39 -7.03 8.13 -11.05
N ARG A 40 -6.76 6.91 -11.51
CA ARG A 40 -7.13 6.43 -12.87
C ARG A 40 -8.48 5.73 -12.85
N LYS A 41 -9.53 6.48 -13.14
CA LYS A 41 -10.93 6.00 -13.07
C LYS A 41 -11.19 4.82 -14.01
N ALA A 42 -10.72 4.90 -15.26
CA ALA A 42 -10.97 3.86 -16.27
C ALA A 42 -10.37 2.49 -15.86
N GLU A 43 -9.17 2.50 -15.28
CA GLU A 43 -8.51 1.29 -14.79
C GLU A 43 -9.23 0.70 -13.57
N LEU A 44 -9.74 1.54 -12.67
CA LEU A 44 -10.54 1.09 -11.54
C LEU A 44 -11.87 0.48 -11.99
N GLU A 45 -12.56 1.07 -12.96
CA GLU A 45 -13.78 0.53 -13.53
C GLU A 45 -13.53 -0.79 -14.26
N THR A 46 -12.40 -0.90 -14.98
CA THR A 46 -11.97 -2.14 -15.62
C THR A 46 -11.68 -3.23 -14.60
N LEU A 47 -11.00 -2.89 -13.49
CA LEU A 47 -10.75 -3.80 -12.38
C LEU A 47 -12.07 -4.30 -11.77
N ALA A 48 -13.02 -3.42 -11.51
CA ALA A 48 -14.31 -3.79 -10.93
C ALA A 48 -15.10 -4.76 -11.83
N LYS A 49 -15.04 -4.58 -13.17
CA LYS A 49 -15.68 -5.47 -14.16
C LYS A 49 -15.07 -6.89 -14.21
N GLN A 50 -13.83 -7.06 -13.74
CA GLN A 50 -13.17 -8.37 -13.67
C GLN A 50 -13.56 -9.18 -12.43
N CYS A 51 -14.19 -8.53 -11.46
CA CYS A 51 -14.65 -9.15 -10.22
C CYS A 51 -16.13 -9.53 -10.32
N SER A 52 -16.59 -10.39 -9.41
CA SER A 52 -18.00 -10.71 -9.29
C SER A 52 -18.84 -9.44 -9.04
N ALA A 53 -20.07 -9.44 -9.50
CA ALA A 53 -20.97 -8.30 -9.37
C ALA A 53 -21.05 -7.84 -7.89
N GLN A 54 -20.90 -6.52 -7.67
CA GLN A 54 -20.96 -5.88 -6.35
C GLN A 54 -19.80 -6.23 -5.37
N ALA A 55 -18.78 -6.96 -5.80
CA ALA A 55 -17.63 -7.25 -4.94
C ALA A 55 -16.68 -6.05 -4.83
N VAL A 56 -16.66 -5.16 -5.82
CA VAL A 56 -15.77 -3.99 -5.85
C VAL A 56 -16.58 -2.73 -6.14
N GLU A 57 -16.49 -1.79 -5.19
CA GLU A 57 -16.89 -0.40 -5.39
C GLU A 57 -15.66 0.43 -5.75
N VAL A 58 -15.83 1.44 -6.61
CA VAL A 58 -14.73 2.32 -7.00
C VAL A 58 -15.02 3.78 -6.68
N ILE A 59 -13.99 4.48 -6.24
CA ILE A 59 -14.01 5.93 -6.08
C ILE A 59 -12.66 6.48 -6.58
N ALA A 60 -12.69 7.31 -7.63
CA ALA A 60 -11.47 7.86 -8.22
C ALA A 60 -11.19 9.26 -7.69
N GLY A 61 -9.94 9.51 -7.28
CA GLY A 61 -9.49 10.82 -6.83
C GLY A 61 -8.04 10.84 -6.37
N ASP A 62 -7.57 12.01 -5.97
CA ASP A 62 -6.21 12.22 -5.50
C ASP A 62 -6.19 12.27 -3.95
N LEU A 63 -5.41 11.39 -3.34
CA LEU A 63 -5.22 11.36 -1.88
C LEU A 63 -4.48 12.61 -1.33
N ASN A 64 -3.91 13.44 -2.20
CA ASN A 64 -3.37 14.75 -1.82
C ASN A 64 -4.49 15.79 -1.64
N ASP A 65 -5.67 15.57 -2.20
CA ASP A 65 -6.83 16.45 -2.00
C ASP A 65 -7.54 16.10 -0.69
N ALA A 66 -7.62 17.08 0.21
CA ALA A 66 -8.24 16.90 1.52
C ALA A 66 -9.76 16.68 1.45
N ALA A 67 -10.44 17.31 0.48
CA ALA A 67 -11.88 17.13 0.28
C ALA A 67 -12.19 15.72 -0.21
N PHE A 68 -11.38 15.23 -1.17
CA PHE A 68 -11.50 13.84 -1.62
C PHE A 68 -11.23 12.83 -0.49
N VAL A 69 -10.22 13.06 0.34
CA VAL A 69 -9.94 12.17 1.47
C VAL A 69 -11.10 12.17 2.48
N ALA A 70 -11.76 13.31 2.72
CA ALA A 70 -12.92 13.36 3.58
C ALA A 70 -14.11 12.55 3.01
N GLU A 71 -14.38 12.67 1.71
CA GLU A 71 -15.37 11.84 1.00
C GLU A 71 -15.04 10.36 1.08
N LEU A 72 -13.79 9.99 0.76
CA LEU A 72 -13.30 8.61 0.83
C LEU A 72 -13.46 8.02 2.24
N ALA A 73 -13.09 8.78 3.27
CA ALA A 73 -13.20 8.35 4.66
C ALA A 73 -14.67 8.15 5.09
N ALA A 74 -15.57 9.02 4.66
CA ALA A 74 -17.01 8.87 4.90
C ALA A 74 -17.55 7.58 4.28
N ARG A 75 -17.17 7.27 3.05
CA ARG A 75 -17.52 5.99 2.37
C ARG A 75 -16.87 4.78 3.03
N ALA A 76 -15.62 4.91 3.47
CA ALA A 76 -14.87 3.86 4.14
C ALA A 76 -15.22 3.69 5.63
N GLY A 77 -16.19 4.41 6.17
CA GLY A 77 -16.51 4.45 7.60
C GLY A 77 -16.72 3.10 8.27
N ASN A 78 -17.11 2.07 7.51
CA ASN A 78 -17.37 0.73 8.03
C ASN A 78 -16.37 -0.35 7.56
N VAL A 79 -15.25 0.02 6.91
CA VAL A 79 -14.29 -1.00 6.46
C VAL A 79 -13.62 -1.69 7.64
N ASP A 80 -13.45 -3.00 7.52
CA ASP A 80 -12.77 -3.84 8.51
C ASP A 80 -11.26 -3.84 8.28
N ILE A 81 -10.84 -3.68 7.01
CA ILE A 81 -9.45 -3.74 6.58
C ILE A 81 -9.15 -2.49 5.75
N MET A 82 -8.02 -1.84 6.02
CA MET A 82 -7.49 -0.77 5.19
C MET A 82 -6.11 -1.19 4.66
N VAL A 83 -5.93 -1.19 3.34
CA VAL A 83 -4.63 -1.38 2.70
C VAL A 83 -4.14 -0.03 2.16
N SER A 84 -3.22 0.59 2.91
CA SER A 84 -2.54 1.83 2.53
C SER A 84 -1.38 1.51 1.59
N ASN A 85 -1.67 1.44 0.28
CA ASN A 85 -0.72 0.99 -0.73
C ASN A 85 -0.31 2.09 -1.72
N ALA A 86 -1.10 3.16 -1.88
CA ALA A 86 -0.76 4.24 -2.80
C ALA A 86 0.65 4.78 -2.56
N GLY A 87 1.40 4.97 -3.64
CA GLY A 87 2.75 5.50 -3.56
C GLY A 87 3.33 5.76 -4.95
N VAL A 88 4.37 6.58 -4.98
CA VAL A 88 5.17 6.91 -6.15
C VAL A 88 6.65 6.67 -5.87
N LEU A 89 7.43 6.52 -6.94
CA LEU A 89 8.86 6.28 -6.84
C LEU A 89 9.54 6.99 -7.99
N THR A 90 10.58 7.76 -7.68
CA THR A 90 11.56 8.25 -8.63
C THR A 90 12.95 7.87 -8.13
N TYR A 91 13.73 7.24 -8.98
CA TYR A 91 15.14 6.96 -8.75
C TYR A 91 16.00 7.94 -9.53
N ALA A 92 17.00 8.50 -8.85
CA ALA A 92 18.07 9.32 -9.43
C ALA A 92 19.27 9.34 -8.47
N PRO A 93 20.48 9.71 -8.93
CA PRO A 93 21.55 10.12 -8.02
C PRO A 93 21.05 11.24 -7.10
N LEU A 94 21.42 11.19 -5.81
CA LEU A 94 20.90 12.12 -4.80
C LEU A 94 21.04 13.60 -5.20
N MET A 95 22.16 13.94 -5.83
CA MET A 95 22.45 15.34 -6.21
C MET A 95 21.78 15.75 -7.54
N ASP A 96 21.23 14.80 -8.29
CA ASP A 96 20.50 15.04 -9.53
C ASP A 96 18.98 14.99 -9.32
N MET A 97 18.51 14.56 -8.11
CA MET A 97 17.11 14.57 -7.72
C MET A 97 16.61 16.00 -7.55
N THR A 98 15.53 16.36 -8.22
CA THR A 98 14.92 17.69 -8.06
C THR A 98 14.13 17.81 -6.75
N PHE A 99 13.93 19.04 -6.29
CA PHE A 99 13.08 19.29 -5.12
C PHE A 99 11.63 18.90 -5.40
N ASP A 100 11.11 19.14 -6.61
CA ASP A 100 9.74 18.77 -7.00
C ASP A 100 9.52 17.25 -6.92
N GLU A 101 10.46 16.44 -7.41
CA GLU A 101 10.42 14.98 -7.29
C GLU A 101 10.48 14.53 -5.82
N THR A 102 11.31 15.19 -5.02
CA THR A 102 11.42 14.93 -3.58
C THR A 102 10.10 15.24 -2.87
N GLU A 103 9.54 16.42 -3.11
CA GLU A 103 8.27 16.84 -2.51
C GLU A 103 7.11 15.92 -2.94
N GLU A 104 7.02 15.55 -4.22
CA GLU A 104 6.00 14.61 -4.69
C GLU A 104 6.05 13.27 -3.95
N MET A 105 7.26 12.71 -3.79
CA MET A 105 7.42 11.46 -3.05
C MET A 105 7.02 11.59 -1.58
N PHE A 106 7.43 12.63 -0.87
CA PHE A 106 7.02 12.84 0.53
C PHE A 106 5.52 13.13 0.64
N ARG A 107 4.98 13.97 -0.22
CA ARG A 107 3.57 14.32 -0.25
C ARG A 107 2.69 13.10 -0.47
N THR A 108 3.03 12.24 -1.44
CA THR A 108 2.22 11.07 -1.79
C THR A 108 2.47 9.90 -0.85
N ASN A 109 3.75 9.52 -0.64
CA ASN A 109 4.08 8.31 0.12
C ASN A 109 3.87 8.48 1.62
N VAL A 110 4.06 9.70 2.16
CA VAL A 110 4.01 9.94 3.60
C VAL A 110 2.75 10.71 3.99
N LEU A 111 2.59 11.93 3.49
CA LEU A 111 1.50 12.81 3.97
C LEU A 111 0.12 12.34 3.53
N ALA A 112 -0.07 11.99 2.26
CA ALA A 112 -1.36 11.50 1.75
C ALA A 112 -1.70 10.14 2.34
N SER A 113 -0.73 9.22 2.44
CA SER A 113 -0.89 7.93 3.09
C SER A 113 -1.30 8.08 4.57
N TYR A 114 -0.61 8.95 5.32
CA TYR A 114 -0.97 9.24 6.71
C TYR A 114 -2.37 9.88 6.82
N ARG A 115 -2.69 10.85 5.98
CA ARG A 115 -3.99 11.54 6.00
C ARG A 115 -5.17 10.57 5.85
N VAL A 116 -5.14 9.69 4.86
CA VAL A 116 -6.22 8.72 4.66
C VAL A 116 -6.25 7.68 5.78
N THR A 117 -5.07 7.22 6.22
CA THR A 117 -4.97 6.24 7.33
C THR A 117 -5.53 6.83 8.62
N HIS A 118 -5.18 8.07 8.96
CA HIS A 118 -5.69 8.77 10.13
C HIS A 118 -7.22 8.93 10.08
N ALA A 119 -7.77 9.31 8.92
CA ALA A 119 -9.22 9.49 8.78
C ALA A 119 -9.99 8.17 8.95
N VAL A 120 -9.49 7.06 8.37
CA VAL A 120 -10.11 5.73 8.51
C VAL A 120 -9.92 5.15 9.91
N ALA A 121 -8.74 5.36 10.52
CA ALA A 121 -8.45 4.89 11.87
C ALA A 121 -9.41 5.47 12.91
N LYS A 122 -9.84 6.73 12.78
CA LYS A 122 -10.83 7.32 13.68
C LYS A 122 -12.13 6.51 13.73
N ALA A 123 -12.67 6.15 12.57
CA ALA A 123 -13.88 5.33 12.51
C ALA A 123 -13.65 3.90 13.03
N MET A 124 -12.46 3.34 12.85
CA MET A 124 -12.08 2.04 13.45
C MET A 124 -11.97 2.14 14.98
N MET A 125 -11.43 3.25 15.53
CA MET A 125 -11.32 3.47 16.99
C MET A 125 -12.71 3.52 17.66
N GLU A 126 -13.67 4.22 17.04
CA GLU A 126 -15.06 4.28 17.54
C GLU A 126 -15.70 2.89 17.64
N ARG A 127 -15.43 2.03 16.65
CA ARG A 127 -15.94 0.64 16.61
C ARG A 127 -15.09 -0.35 17.40
N ARG A 128 -13.92 0.08 17.89
CA ARG A 128 -12.92 -0.75 18.59
C ARG A 128 -12.54 -2.02 17.82
N ARG A 129 -12.43 -1.91 16.50
CA ARG A 129 -12.02 -3.01 15.61
C ARG A 129 -11.53 -2.47 14.28
N GLY A 130 -10.53 -3.15 13.72
CA GLY A 130 -9.99 -2.84 12.40
C GLY A 130 -8.64 -3.47 12.18
N HIS A 131 -8.21 -3.49 10.93
CA HIS A 131 -6.85 -3.89 10.56
C HIS A 131 -6.31 -2.92 9.50
N ILE A 132 -5.24 -2.22 9.82
CA ILE A 132 -4.53 -1.33 8.90
C ILE A 132 -3.30 -2.07 8.39
N ILE A 133 -3.21 -2.25 7.08
CA ILE A 133 -2.07 -2.86 6.40
C ILE A 133 -1.36 -1.79 5.61
N VAL A 134 -0.10 -1.51 5.95
CA VAL A 134 0.70 -0.44 5.34
C VAL A 134 1.72 -1.05 4.39
N MET A 135 1.65 -0.67 3.12
CA MET A 135 2.61 -1.08 2.10
C MET A 135 3.88 -0.23 2.21
N THR A 136 4.86 -0.73 2.94
CA THR A 136 6.17 -0.09 3.06
C THR A 136 7.12 -0.58 1.95
N SER A 137 8.28 -1.08 2.26
CA SER A 137 9.28 -1.67 1.37
C SER A 137 10.46 -2.15 2.21
N ILE A 138 11.33 -3.01 1.68
CA ILE A 138 12.69 -3.22 2.23
C ILE A 138 13.46 -1.89 2.33
N ALA A 139 13.18 -0.92 1.45
CA ALA A 139 13.67 0.46 1.49
C ALA A 139 13.31 1.21 2.79
N ALA A 140 12.47 0.66 3.64
CA ALA A 140 12.19 1.20 4.98
C ALA A 140 13.22 0.74 6.03
N ARG A 141 14.15 -0.13 5.67
CA ARG A 141 15.20 -0.72 6.53
C ARG A 141 16.58 -0.63 5.92
N GLU A 142 16.64 -0.43 4.63
CA GLU A 142 17.88 -0.33 3.85
C GLU A 142 17.92 1.01 3.10
N VAL A 143 19.14 1.54 2.92
CA VAL A 143 19.35 2.69 2.05
C VAL A 143 20.29 2.26 0.94
N TYR A 144 19.84 2.45 -0.31
CA TYR A 144 20.62 2.06 -1.47
C TYR A 144 20.82 3.20 -2.45
N ARG A 145 21.85 3.06 -3.27
CA ARG A 145 22.22 4.08 -4.29
C ARG A 145 21.04 4.33 -5.22
N LEU A 146 20.92 5.55 -5.70
CA LEU A 146 19.87 6.04 -6.61
C LEU A 146 18.46 6.11 -6.00
N GLY A 147 18.23 5.53 -4.82
CA GLY A 147 16.93 5.47 -4.17
C GLY A 147 16.84 6.19 -2.83
N VAL A 148 17.79 7.07 -2.48
CA VAL A 148 17.93 7.64 -1.13
C VAL A 148 16.66 8.35 -0.66
N ILE A 149 16.05 9.20 -1.49
CA ILE A 149 14.83 9.92 -1.13
C ILE A 149 13.64 8.96 -0.99
N TYR A 150 13.50 7.99 -1.90
CA TYR A 150 12.48 6.96 -1.76
C TYR A 150 12.66 6.16 -0.45
N CYS A 151 13.90 5.76 -0.11
CA CYS A 151 14.19 5.09 1.15
C CYS A 151 13.77 5.96 2.35
N ALA A 152 14.07 7.26 2.33
CA ALA A 152 13.66 8.19 3.39
C ALA A 152 12.13 8.22 3.57
N THR A 153 11.35 8.25 2.46
CA THR A 153 9.88 8.21 2.54
C THR A 153 9.38 6.89 3.13
N LYS A 154 10.02 5.76 2.79
CA LYS A 154 9.62 4.44 3.30
C LYS A 154 10.03 4.23 4.76
N HIS A 155 11.16 4.78 5.20
CA HIS A 155 11.53 4.84 6.63
C HIS A 155 10.51 5.66 7.44
N ALA A 156 10.12 6.84 6.94
CA ALA A 156 9.10 7.67 7.58
C ALA A 156 7.77 6.93 7.70
N LEU A 157 7.32 6.26 6.62
CA LEU A 157 6.08 5.50 6.61
C LEU A 157 6.11 4.31 7.58
N SER A 158 7.25 3.60 7.67
CA SER A 158 7.45 2.51 8.64
C SER A 158 7.41 3.02 10.09
N ALA A 159 8.03 4.19 10.36
CA ALA A 159 7.95 4.80 11.69
C ALA A 159 6.51 5.14 12.08
N ILE A 160 5.72 5.69 11.14
CA ILE A 160 4.29 5.98 11.33
C ILE A 160 3.51 4.68 11.58
N ALA A 161 3.73 3.62 10.79
CA ALA A 161 3.05 2.34 10.97
C ALA A 161 3.32 1.73 12.35
N ARG A 162 4.56 1.77 12.82
CA ARG A 162 4.94 1.31 14.17
C ARG A 162 4.30 2.15 15.27
N GLY A 163 4.26 3.49 15.10
CA GLY A 163 3.56 4.38 16.02
C GLY A 163 2.06 4.08 16.08
N LEU A 164 1.40 3.94 14.95
CA LEU A 164 -0.01 3.54 14.86
C LEU A 164 -0.28 2.20 15.57
N ARG A 165 0.61 1.21 15.45
CA ARG A 165 0.45 -0.07 16.13
C ARG A 165 0.47 0.10 17.65
N ILE A 166 1.39 0.92 18.18
CA ILE A 166 1.50 1.18 19.61
C ILE A 166 0.26 1.92 20.14
N GLU A 167 -0.21 2.93 19.43
CA GLU A 167 -1.31 3.79 19.89
C GLU A 167 -2.68 3.17 19.68
N LEU A 168 -2.88 2.33 18.64
CA LEU A 168 -4.19 1.81 18.28
C LEU A 168 -4.49 0.42 18.88
N GLN A 169 -3.50 -0.27 19.48
CA GLN A 169 -3.71 -1.58 20.10
C GLN A 169 -4.76 -1.54 21.22
N ASP A 170 -4.83 -0.47 22.01
CA ASP A 170 -5.82 -0.31 23.09
C ASP A 170 -7.26 -0.15 22.57
N TYR A 171 -7.39 0.14 21.28
CA TYR A 171 -8.68 0.16 20.56
C TYR A 171 -8.98 -1.15 19.85
N GLY A 172 -8.14 -2.19 20.00
CA GLY A 172 -8.33 -3.47 19.34
C GLY A 172 -8.09 -3.44 17.82
N ILE A 173 -7.30 -2.47 17.34
CA ILE A 173 -6.95 -2.29 15.93
C ILE A 173 -5.57 -2.89 15.68
N LYS A 174 -5.47 -3.74 14.66
CA LYS A 174 -4.21 -4.32 14.20
C LYS A 174 -3.53 -3.39 13.19
N VAL A 175 -2.21 -3.34 13.21
CA VAL A 175 -1.41 -2.64 12.19
C VAL A 175 -0.27 -3.55 11.73
N THR A 176 -0.25 -3.84 10.44
CA THR A 176 0.76 -4.72 9.79
C THR A 176 1.53 -3.92 8.75
N GLU A 177 2.84 -4.09 8.71
CA GLU A 177 3.66 -3.65 7.58
C GLU A 177 3.85 -4.81 6.59
N ILE A 178 3.59 -4.57 5.29
CA ILE A 178 4.06 -5.42 4.20
C ILE A 178 5.23 -4.70 3.54
N ALA A 179 6.40 -5.33 3.54
CA ALA A 179 7.67 -4.73 3.12
C ALA A 179 8.28 -5.52 1.94
N PRO A 180 7.78 -5.32 0.71
CA PRO A 180 8.32 -6.01 -0.45
C PRO A 180 9.67 -5.42 -0.86
N GLY A 181 10.51 -6.29 -1.43
CA GLY A 181 11.65 -5.92 -2.23
C GLY A 181 11.23 -5.44 -3.62
N MET A 182 12.04 -5.75 -4.64
CA MET A 182 11.70 -5.37 -6.01
C MET A 182 10.49 -6.17 -6.50
N VAL A 183 9.46 -5.47 -6.98
CA VAL A 183 8.24 -6.05 -7.57
C VAL A 183 8.15 -5.63 -9.04
N ASP A 184 7.66 -6.50 -9.90
CA ASP A 184 7.44 -6.25 -11.32
C ASP A 184 6.17 -5.39 -11.52
N THR A 185 6.38 -4.07 -11.54
CA THR A 185 5.33 -3.06 -11.69
C THR A 185 5.86 -1.84 -12.42
N ASP A 186 4.96 -1.03 -12.97
CA ASP A 186 5.28 0.23 -13.66
C ASP A 186 5.67 1.38 -12.70
N ILE A 187 5.80 1.14 -11.40
CA ILE A 187 6.11 2.20 -10.42
C ILE A 187 7.44 2.91 -10.73
N ARG A 188 8.35 2.25 -11.43
CA ARG A 188 9.63 2.81 -11.87
C ARG A 188 9.61 3.51 -13.20
N ALA A 189 8.46 3.59 -13.89
CA ALA A 189 8.35 4.17 -15.23
C ALA A 189 8.76 5.66 -15.30
N THR A 190 8.70 6.38 -14.16
CA THR A 190 9.17 7.76 -14.03
C THR A 190 10.68 7.91 -13.82
N SER A 191 11.39 6.81 -13.56
CA SER A 191 12.83 6.80 -13.25
C SER A 191 13.67 6.75 -14.53
N ASN A 192 13.75 7.86 -15.26
CA ASN A 192 14.37 7.96 -16.58
C ASN A 192 15.87 8.35 -16.56
N HIS A 193 16.48 8.51 -15.39
CA HIS A 193 17.89 8.89 -15.29
C HIS A 193 18.79 7.80 -15.89
N PRO A 194 19.81 8.14 -16.75
CA PRO A 194 20.64 7.16 -17.45
C PRO A 194 21.31 6.12 -16.53
N ARG A 195 21.84 6.55 -15.37
CA ARG A 195 22.45 5.65 -14.38
C ARG A 195 21.45 4.66 -13.77
N VAL A 196 20.18 5.04 -13.67
CA VAL A 196 19.12 4.14 -13.19
C VAL A 196 18.80 3.08 -14.24
N LEU A 197 18.63 3.51 -15.48
CA LEU A 197 18.36 2.59 -16.60
C LEU A 197 19.51 1.57 -16.80
N GLU A 198 20.77 2.00 -16.63
CA GLU A 198 21.94 1.12 -16.67
C GLU A 198 21.91 0.12 -15.49
N ALA A 199 21.68 0.58 -14.26
CA ALA A 199 21.61 -0.27 -13.09
C ALA A 199 20.52 -1.35 -13.20
N LEU A 200 19.39 -1.02 -13.82
CA LEU A 200 18.29 -1.98 -14.03
C LEU A 200 18.64 -3.08 -15.04
N LYS A 201 19.54 -2.82 -16.02
CA LYS A 201 19.97 -3.81 -17.03
C LYS A 201 20.84 -4.93 -16.45
N VAL A 202 21.61 -4.66 -15.40
CA VAL A 202 22.56 -5.64 -14.82
C VAL A 202 21.96 -6.51 -13.71
N ARG A 203 20.65 -6.43 -13.50
CA ARG A 203 19.95 -7.23 -12.49
C ARG A 203 20.07 -8.74 -12.76
N LYS A 204 20.42 -9.52 -11.71
CA LYS A 204 20.65 -10.96 -11.80
C LYS A 204 19.54 -11.83 -11.19
N PHE A 205 18.43 -11.24 -10.75
CA PHE A 205 17.31 -11.96 -10.14
C PHE A 205 15.98 -11.53 -10.79
N SER A 206 14.97 -12.39 -10.70
CA SER A 206 13.59 -12.05 -11.08
C SER A 206 12.92 -11.27 -9.97
N PRO A 207 12.22 -10.16 -10.26
CA PRO A 207 11.44 -9.46 -9.24
C PRO A 207 10.26 -10.31 -8.75
N LEU A 208 9.73 -9.97 -7.59
CA LEU A 208 8.44 -10.50 -7.14
C LEU A 208 7.34 -10.08 -8.12
N THR A 209 6.32 -10.92 -8.24
CA THR A 209 5.08 -10.55 -8.90
C THR A 209 4.19 -9.72 -7.96
N PRO A 210 3.31 -8.87 -8.49
CA PRO A 210 2.28 -8.21 -7.67
C PRO A 210 1.40 -9.18 -6.88
N GLN A 211 1.16 -10.39 -7.42
CA GLN A 211 0.36 -11.42 -6.77
C GLN A 211 1.04 -11.96 -5.51
N GLU A 212 2.33 -12.25 -5.54
CA GLU A 212 3.07 -12.72 -4.34
C GLU A 212 2.99 -11.72 -3.19
N VAL A 213 2.95 -10.42 -3.49
CA VAL A 213 2.76 -9.38 -2.47
C VAL A 213 1.30 -9.32 -2.00
N ALA A 214 0.33 -9.48 -2.91
CA ALA A 214 -1.09 -9.54 -2.58
C ALA A 214 -1.42 -10.74 -1.67
N ASP A 215 -0.77 -11.89 -1.89
CA ASP A 215 -0.92 -13.07 -1.04
C ASP A 215 -0.46 -12.81 0.40
N ALA A 216 0.62 -12.05 0.58
CA ALA A 216 1.07 -11.61 1.89
C ALA A 216 0.07 -10.65 2.57
N VAL A 217 -0.60 -9.78 1.80
CA VAL A 217 -1.70 -8.95 2.32
C VAL A 217 -2.86 -9.82 2.78
N VAL A 218 -3.27 -10.81 1.99
CA VAL A 218 -4.35 -11.75 2.37
C VAL A 218 -3.97 -12.58 3.60
N TYR A 219 -2.71 -13.04 3.69
CA TYR A 219 -2.20 -13.70 4.89
C TYR A 219 -2.36 -12.83 6.14
N ALA A 220 -1.93 -11.57 6.08
CA ALA A 220 -2.07 -10.64 7.19
C ALA A 220 -3.55 -10.37 7.53
N ALA A 221 -4.38 -10.14 6.49
CA ALA A 221 -5.80 -9.86 6.65
C ALA A 221 -6.56 -11.01 7.34
N ARG A 222 -6.17 -12.27 7.10
CA ARG A 222 -6.75 -13.48 7.68
C ARG A 222 -6.22 -13.82 9.08
N ALA A 223 -5.28 -13.06 9.62
CA ALA A 223 -4.77 -13.32 10.97
C ALA A 223 -5.89 -13.19 12.01
N GLU A 224 -5.97 -14.14 12.93
CA GLU A 224 -6.97 -14.17 14.00
C GLU A 224 -6.93 -12.89 14.87
N ARG A 225 -8.01 -12.62 15.60
CA ARG A 225 -8.18 -11.36 16.34
C ARG A 225 -7.03 -11.05 17.30
N ASN A 226 -6.50 -12.07 17.97
CA ASN A 226 -5.39 -11.93 18.93
C ASN A 226 -4.00 -12.07 18.29
N CYS A 227 -3.93 -12.24 16.98
CA CYS A 227 -2.68 -12.34 16.22
C CYS A 227 -2.55 -11.12 15.30
N CYS A 228 -1.48 -10.37 15.46
CA CYS A 228 -1.12 -9.27 14.57
C CYS A 228 0.26 -9.55 13.96
N PRO A 229 0.35 -9.94 12.69
CA PRO A 229 1.64 -9.94 12.01
C PRO A 229 2.19 -8.52 11.96
N ASP A 230 3.25 -8.23 12.69
CA ASP A 230 3.80 -6.88 12.77
C ASP A 230 4.44 -6.45 11.46
N LEU A 231 5.19 -7.39 10.85
CA LEU A 231 5.95 -7.18 9.64
C LEU A 231 5.98 -8.46 8.82
N VAL A 232 5.68 -8.32 7.53
CA VAL A 232 5.90 -9.37 6.53
C VAL A 232 6.85 -8.80 5.47
N GLU A 233 8.10 -9.23 5.50
CA GLU A 233 9.11 -8.84 4.53
C GLU A 233 9.23 -9.91 3.44
N LEU A 234 9.22 -9.48 2.18
CA LEU A 234 9.33 -10.35 1.01
C LEU A 234 10.51 -9.91 0.14
N ARG A 235 11.38 -10.83 -0.22
CA ARG A 235 12.52 -10.56 -1.10
C ARG A 235 12.50 -11.50 -2.30
N PRO A 236 12.84 -11.00 -3.49
CA PRO A 236 13.15 -11.89 -4.60
C PRO A 236 14.30 -12.81 -4.21
N LEU A 237 14.21 -14.09 -4.57
CA LEU A 237 15.31 -15.02 -4.35
C LEU A 237 16.56 -14.55 -5.12
N GLY A 238 17.71 -14.49 -4.45
CA GLY A 238 18.97 -14.03 -5.04
C GLY A 238 19.14 -12.50 -5.09
N SER A 239 18.30 -11.75 -4.39
CA SER A 239 18.39 -10.27 -4.29
C SER A 239 19.17 -9.78 -3.06
N ALA A 240 19.82 -10.68 -2.33
CA ALA A 240 20.63 -10.34 -1.16
C ALA A 240 21.99 -9.73 -1.56
#